data_77aff29b1a4d01df7b6999b8d4433e9d
#
_entry.id   77aff29b1a4d01df7b6999b8d4433e9d
#
_cell.length_a   1.000
_cell.length_b   1.000
_cell.length_c   1.000
_cell.angle_alpha   90.00
_cell.angle_beta   90.00
_cell.angle_gamma   90.00
#
_symmetry.space_group_name_H-M   'P 1'
#
loop_
_entity.id
_entity.type
_entity.pdbx_description
1 polymer ?
#
loop_
_entity_poly.entity_id
_entity_poly.type
_entity_poly.pdbx_seq_one_letter_code
_entity_poly.pdbx_strand_id
1 'polypeptide(L)'
;MTPRETELASALQACQQKLAAAEQLIALLRQKLDALARRLFGKASEQLDPAQLELLLQLAENLPSAPAEPVVLRPEPVRSPKAVRPARAPRLPEHLPVVEEVIEPEPVKAAPEQWRCIGQEVSEQLDYEPARFLRRRIIRKKYVSRTDLDQAPVIAPLPEKLQERGVAAPGLLAQVVVAKYCDHLPLYRQEQIYARRHQVPLARQTLARWVALTADWLKPIYEQIHTGVLAGGYVQVDETPIDYLDPGHGQTRQGYLWTGSRPQGDVFFRWETSRAATCLDHLIPVNFTGTLQCDGYAAYPAFASGRGDTIKLAGCYAHVRRKFFEAAETGSRTAVLLLRQIQHLYQIEARLRAQRAGPRLRAAVRAHQSRPIVERLQRMFLRLKTSGQHLPQSLLGGALDYALNQWSTLTVYLTDGRVEIDNNLVENAIRPTALGKKNWLFVGEAGSGENSAIIFTVIESCRRRGLDPYAYLRDVLTRLPHMTNHQINEVTPEAWAKQQKQKAQPLAA
;
A
#
# COMPACT_ATOMS: atom_id res chain seq x y z
N MET A 1 -31.87 -5.91 -64.82
CA MET A 1 -32.35 -5.08 -63.73
C MET A 1 -32.77 -3.73 -64.26
N THR A 2 -33.95 -3.30 -63.91
CA THR A 2 -34.44 -1.96 -64.29
C THR A 2 -33.74 -0.89 -63.42
N PRO A 3 -33.61 0.35 -63.90
CA PRO A 3 -33.00 1.43 -63.09
C PRO A 3 -33.60 1.54 -61.75
N ARG A 4 -34.88 1.27 -61.56
CA ARG A 4 -35.63 1.30 -60.31
C ARG A 4 -35.24 0.14 -59.34
N GLU A 5 -34.91 -1.03 -59.91
CA GLU A 5 -34.41 -2.18 -59.08
C GLU A 5 -33.00 -1.92 -58.54
N THR A 6 -32.16 -1.24 -59.30
CA THR A 6 -30.81 -0.86 -58.88
C THR A 6 -30.84 0.20 -57.75
N GLU A 7 -31.74 1.15 -57.88
CA GLU A 7 -31.94 2.20 -56.85
C GLU A 7 -32.49 1.61 -55.54
N LEU A 8 -33.47 0.69 -55.64
CA LEU A 8 -34.00 -0.03 -54.47
C LEU A 8 -32.95 -0.93 -53.81
N ALA A 9 -32.13 -1.62 -54.58
CA ALA A 9 -31.04 -2.45 -54.03
C ALA A 9 -29.98 -1.61 -53.29
N SER A 10 -29.61 -0.45 -53.83
CA SER A 10 -28.71 0.50 -53.21
C SER A 10 -29.29 1.09 -51.91
N ALA A 11 -30.57 1.45 -51.93
CA ALA A 11 -31.26 1.95 -50.72
C ALA A 11 -31.38 0.87 -49.62
N LEU A 12 -31.66 -0.38 -49.99
CA LEU A 12 -31.69 -1.52 -49.09
C LEU A 12 -30.31 -1.77 -48.47
N GLN A 13 -29.26 -1.74 -49.24
CA GLN A 13 -27.88 -1.91 -48.76
C GLN A 13 -27.48 -0.79 -47.78
N ALA A 14 -27.83 0.45 -48.10
CA ALA A 14 -27.61 1.60 -47.18
C ALA A 14 -28.39 1.48 -45.86
N CYS A 15 -29.63 0.98 -45.92
CA CYS A 15 -30.45 0.73 -44.74
C CYS A 15 -29.85 -0.40 -43.87
N GLN A 16 -29.41 -1.50 -44.48
CA GLN A 16 -28.72 -2.58 -43.77
C GLN A 16 -27.43 -2.14 -43.11
N GLN A 17 -26.64 -1.27 -43.74
CA GLN A 17 -25.45 -0.71 -43.16
C GLN A 17 -25.77 0.19 -41.95
N LYS A 18 -26.80 1.01 -42.04
CA LYS A 18 -27.28 1.83 -40.92
C LYS A 18 -27.80 0.98 -39.75
N LEU A 19 -28.52 -0.09 -40.04
CA LEU A 19 -29.01 -1.02 -39.03
C LEU A 19 -27.84 -1.72 -38.30
N ALA A 20 -26.88 -2.24 -39.03
CA ALA A 20 -25.69 -2.87 -38.46
C ALA A 20 -24.88 -1.89 -37.59
N ALA A 21 -24.74 -0.64 -38.01
CA ALA A 21 -24.08 0.40 -37.22
C ALA A 21 -24.86 0.74 -35.94
N ALA A 22 -26.18 0.79 -36.01
CA ALA A 22 -27.03 1.00 -34.84
C ALA A 22 -26.96 -0.16 -33.83
N GLU A 23 -26.98 -1.40 -34.31
CA GLU A 23 -26.81 -2.61 -33.47
C GLU A 23 -25.45 -2.63 -32.76
N GLN A 24 -24.38 -2.26 -33.45
CA GLN A 24 -23.05 -2.12 -32.83
C GLN A 24 -23.02 -1.03 -31.77
N LEU A 25 -23.68 0.11 -32.00
CA LEU A 25 -23.77 1.19 -31.00
C LEU A 25 -24.56 0.76 -29.76
N ILE A 26 -25.66 0.03 -29.97
CA ILE A 26 -26.47 -0.50 -28.84
C ILE A 26 -25.64 -1.49 -28.03
N ALA A 27 -24.90 -2.38 -28.66
CA ALA A 27 -24.00 -3.32 -27.98
C ALA A 27 -22.92 -2.58 -27.19
N LEU A 28 -22.33 -1.52 -27.74
CA LEU A 28 -21.36 -0.66 -27.05
C LEU A 28 -21.95 0.03 -25.83
N LEU A 29 -23.15 0.60 -25.97
CA LEU A 29 -23.82 1.30 -24.85
C LEU A 29 -24.17 0.33 -23.71
N ARG A 30 -24.61 -0.89 -24.03
CA ARG A 30 -24.86 -1.94 -23.04
C ARG A 30 -23.56 -2.31 -22.29
N GLN A 31 -22.47 -2.55 -23.00
CA GLN A 31 -21.16 -2.82 -22.36
C GLN A 31 -20.72 -1.69 -21.41
N LYS A 32 -20.89 -0.42 -21.81
CA LYS A 32 -20.54 0.73 -20.96
C LYS A 32 -21.43 0.81 -19.71
N LEU A 33 -22.73 0.55 -19.84
CA LEU A 33 -23.67 0.49 -18.71
C LEU A 33 -23.32 -0.65 -17.74
N ASP A 34 -23.03 -1.85 -18.24
CA ASP A 34 -22.65 -2.98 -17.42
C ASP A 34 -21.34 -2.74 -16.68
N ALA A 35 -20.34 -2.14 -17.34
CA ALA A 35 -19.08 -1.77 -16.71
C ALA A 35 -19.28 -0.70 -15.63
N LEU A 36 -20.15 0.27 -15.88
CA LEU A 36 -20.47 1.33 -14.89
C LEU A 36 -21.20 0.73 -13.68
N ALA A 37 -22.18 -0.16 -13.90
CA ALA A 37 -22.90 -0.83 -12.82
C ALA A 37 -21.97 -1.68 -11.96
N ARG A 38 -21.01 -2.40 -12.55
CA ARG A 38 -20.01 -3.19 -11.83
C ARG A 38 -19.03 -2.34 -11.04
N ARG A 39 -18.61 -1.18 -11.56
CA ARG A 39 -17.78 -0.22 -10.80
C ARG A 39 -18.49 0.35 -9.58
N LEU A 40 -19.79 0.55 -9.68
CA LEU A 40 -20.60 1.09 -8.57
C LEU A 40 -20.99 0.03 -7.56
N PHE A 41 -21.27 -1.21 -7.98
CA PHE A 41 -21.89 -2.26 -7.17
C PHE A 41 -21.11 -3.58 -7.13
N GLY A 42 -20.01 -3.73 -7.91
CA GLY A 42 -19.23 -4.95 -8.01
C GLY A 42 -18.16 -5.11 -6.93
N LYS A 43 -17.64 -6.35 -6.77
CA LYS A 43 -16.54 -6.66 -5.87
C LYS A 43 -15.24 -5.98 -6.32
N ALA A 44 -14.52 -5.34 -5.41
CA ALA A 44 -13.31 -4.57 -5.67
C ALA A 44 -12.01 -5.41 -5.85
N SER A 45 -12.09 -6.74 -5.96
CA SER A 45 -10.90 -7.59 -6.13
C SER A 45 -10.55 -7.79 -7.59
N GLU A 46 -9.32 -7.43 -7.98
CA GLU A 46 -8.79 -7.55 -9.34
C GLU A 46 -7.92 -8.80 -9.58
N GLN A 47 -7.66 -9.58 -8.53
CA GLN A 47 -6.92 -10.82 -8.65
C GLN A 47 -7.85 -11.93 -9.14
N LEU A 48 -7.61 -12.39 -10.37
CA LEU A 48 -8.21 -13.62 -10.86
C LEU A 48 -7.41 -14.80 -10.29
N ASP A 49 -8.10 -15.64 -9.52
CA ASP A 49 -7.64 -16.98 -9.25
C ASP A 49 -7.61 -17.78 -10.57
N PRO A 50 -6.66 -18.70 -10.80
CA PRO A 50 -6.66 -19.60 -11.96
C PRO A 50 -8.02 -20.30 -12.18
N ALA A 51 -8.72 -20.67 -11.12
CA ALA A 51 -10.06 -21.25 -11.19
C ALA A 51 -11.13 -20.27 -11.70
N GLN A 52 -11.02 -18.97 -11.37
CA GLN A 52 -11.94 -17.95 -11.89
C GLN A 52 -11.71 -17.66 -13.37
N LEU A 53 -10.45 -17.70 -13.83
CA LEU A 53 -10.14 -17.55 -15.25
C LEU A 53 -10.63 -18.75 -16.06
N GLU A 54 -10.50 -19.97 -15.54
CA GLU A 54 -11.04 -21.19 -16.18
C GLU A 54 -12.55 -21.14 -16.26
N LEU A 55 -13.23 -20.68 -15.19
CA LEU A 55 -14.67 -20.48 -15.17
C LEU A 55 -15.13 -19.43 -16.19
N LEU A 56 -14.38 -18.34 -16.37
CA LEU A 56 -14.67 -17.33 -17.39
C LEU A 56 -14.49 -17.89 -18.81
N LEU A 57 -13.52 -18.78 -19.03
CA LEU A 57 -13.34 -19.48 -20.30
C LEU A 57 -14.51 -20.44 -20.59
N GLN A 58 -14.93 -21.25 -19.61
CA GLN A 58 -16.08 -22.16 -19.74
C GLN A 58 -17.38 -21.39 -20.00
N LEU A 59 -17.59 -20.26 -19.30
CA LEU A 59 -18.74 -19.39 -19.55
C LEU A 59 -18.68 -18.75 -20.95
N ALA A 60 -17.49 -18.39 -21.44
CA ALA A 60 -17.31 -17.85 -22.77
C ALA A 60 -17.51 -18.90 -23.88
N GLU A 61 -17.19 -20.17 -23.63
CA GLU A 61 -17.40 -21.29 -24.55
C GLU A 61 -18.88 -21.74 -24.62
N ASN A 62 -19.62 -21.57 -23.52
CA ASN A 62 -21.01 -22.02 -23.38
C ASN A 62 -22.06 -20.92 -23.62
N LEU A 63 -21.66 -19.74 -24.10
CA LEU A 63 -22.62 -18.67 -24.40
C LEU A 63 -23.42 -19.01 -25.67
N PRO A 64 -24.75 -19.22 -25.59
CA PRO A 64 -25.60 -19.35 -26.75
C PRO A 64 -25.74 -18.00 -27.46
N SER A 65 -25.96 -18.05 -28.77
CA SER A 65 -26.07 -16.85 -29.62
C SER A 65 -27.39 -16.07 -29.46
N ALA A 66 -28.12 -16.24 -28.37
CA ALA A 66 -29.35 -15.50 -28.05
C ALA A 66 -29.56 -15.41 -26.52
N PRO A 67 -30.27 -14.38 -26.05
CA PRO A 67 -30.35 -14.07 -24.63
C PRO A 67 -31.21 -15.07 -23.87
N ALA A 68 -30.65 -15.70 -22.83
CA ALA A 68 -31.39 -16.48 -21.85
C ALA A 68 -31.21 -15.86 -20.45
N GLU A 69 -32.26 -15.92 -19.65
CA GLU A 69 -32.39 -15.35 -18.30
C GLU A 69 -31.34 -15.89 -17.31
N PRO A 70 -31.02 -15.16 -16.22
CA PRO A 70 -29.97 -15.56 -15.30
C PRO A 70 -30.37 -16.77 -14.45
N VAL A 71 -29.69 -17.88 -14.65
CA VAL A 71 -29.77 -19.04 -13.76
C VAL A 71 -28.83 -18.84 -12.59
N VAL A 72 -29.39 -18.80 -11.39
CA VAL A 72 -28.64 -18.74 -10.13
C VAL A 72 -28.14 -20.16 -9.82
N LEU A 73 -26.86 -20.43 -10.08
CA LEU A 73 -26.19 -21.67 -9.66
C LEU A 73 -25.63 -21.53 -8.24
N ARG A 74 -26.16 -22.32 -7.33
CA ARG A 74 -25.53 -22.53 -6.02
C ARG A 74 -24.38 -23.52 -6.19
N PRO A 75 -23.15 -23.21 -5.72
CA PRO A 75 -22.04 -24.16 -5.78
C PRO A 75 -22.19 -25.25 -4.71
N GLU A 76 -22.13 -26.50 -5.13
CA GLU A 76 -21.93 -27.63 -4.24
C GLU A 76 -20.49 -27.64 -3.68
N PRO A 77 -20.29 -28.06 -2.41
CA PRO A 77 -18.96 -28.03 -1.81
C PRO A 77 -18.09 -29.18 -2.33
N VAL A 78 -17.05 -28.85 -3.06
CA VAL A 78 -15.97 -29.77 -3.45
C VAL A 78 -15.19 -30.19 -2.20
N ARG A 79 -15.20 -31.47 -1.84
CA ARG A 79 -14.38 -32.02 -0.78
C ARG A 79 -12.89 -32.03 -1.20
N SER A 80 -12.10 -31.15 -0.62
CA SER A 80 -10.64 -31.18 -0.74
C SER A 80 -10.03 -32.35 0.06
N PRO A 81 -8.91 -32.95 -0.39
CA PRO A 81 -8.22 -34.00 0.35
C PRO A 81 -7.65 -33.42 1.66
N LYS A 82 -7.76 -34.23 2.72
CA LYS A 82 -7.28 -33.90 4.07
C LYS A 82 -5.79 -33.62 4.07
N ALA A 83 -5.40 -32.34 4.16
CA ALA A 83 -4.02 -31.95 4.46
C ALA A 83 -3.65 -32.42 5.87
N VAL A 84 -2.46 -33.01 6.02
CA VAL A 84 -1.85 -33.36 7.31
C VAL A 84 -1.73 -32.07 8.12
N ARG A 85 -2.43 -31.99 9.25
CA ARG A 85 -2.42 -30.81 10.11
C ARG A 85 -1.06 -30.70 10.80
N PRO A 86 -0.35 -29.56 10.67
CA PRO A 86 0.82 -29.30 11.51
C PRO A 86 0.42 -29.28 12.99
N ALA A 87 1.36 -29.63 13.88
CA ALA A 87 1.15 -29.62 15.32
C ALA A 87 0.54 -28.27 15.74
N ARG A 88 -0.52 -28.30 16.56
CA ARG A 88 -1.19 -27.07 17.00
C ARG A 88 -0.19 -26.23 17.80
N ALA A 89 0.02 -24.98 17.36
CA ALA A 89 0.68 -23.96 18.15
C ALA A 89 -0.04 -23.81 19.52
N PRO A 90 0.69 -23.40 20.58
CA PRO A 90 0.10 -23.11 21.89
C PRO A 90 -1.13 -22.21 21.72
N ARG A 91 -2.19 -22.50 22.45
CA ARG A 91 -3.49 -21.81 22.29
C ARG A 91 -3.40 -20.33 22.69
N LEU A 92 -2.47 -20.00 23.59
CA LEU A 92 -2.16 -18.66 24.08
C LEU A 92 -0.64 -18.39 23.95
N PRO A 93 -0.23 -17.14 23.66
CA PRO A 93 1.21 -16.77 23.59
C PRO A 93 1.90 -16.89 24.95
N GLU A 94 2.99 -17.66 25.01
CA GLU A 94 3.73 -17.95 26.26
C GLU A 94 4.44 -16.74 26.89
N HIS A 95 4.65 -15.67 26.13
CA HIS A 95 5.34 -14.46 26.62
C HIS A 95 4.43 -13.50 27.41
N LEU A 96 3.14 -13.79 27.52
CA LEU A 96 2.20 -12.93 28.25
C LEU A 96 2.34 -13.10 29.76
N PRO A 97 2.19 -12.02 30.56
CA PRO A 97 2.13 -12.10 32.00
C PRO A 97 0.91 -12.94 32.42
N VAL A 98 1.14 -13.86 33.35
CA VAL A 98 0.10 -14.72 33.90
C VAL A 98 -0.42 -14.13 35.19
N VAL A 99 -1.73 -13.96 35.29
CA VAL A 99 -2.42 -13.63 36.55
C VAL A 99 -3.12 -14.88 37.01
N GLU A 100 -2.72 -15.43 38.12
CA GLU A 100 -3.29 -16.66 38.69
C GLU A 100 -4.43 -16.33 39.66
N GLU A 101 -5.56 -16.98 39.45
CA GLU A 101 -6.71 -16.96 40.32
C GLU A 101 -6.97 -18.38 40.83
N VAL A 102 -6.73 -18.60 42.10
CA VAL A 102 -6.96 -19.94 42.72
C VAL A 102 -8.35 -19.97 43.30
N ILE A 103 -9.16 -20.92 42.82
CA ILE A 103 -10.53 -21.13 43.29
C ILE A 103 -10.57 -22.39 44.19
N GLU A 104 -10.81 -22.17 45.46
CA GLU A 104 -10.96 -23.27 46.40
C GLU A 104 -12.44 -23.56 46.69
N PRO A 105 -12.84 -24.89 46.80
CA PRO A 105 -14.21 -25.29 47.15
C PRO A 105 -14.58 -24.82 48.53
N GLU A 106 -15.82 -24.39 48.75
CA GLU A 106 -16.30 -23.89 50.05
C GLU A 106 -16.10 -24.88 51.22
N PRO A 107 -16.26 -26.21 51.08
CA PRO A 107 -15.95 -27.16 52.12
C PRO A 107 -14.47 -27.16 52.58
N VAL A 108 -13.55 -26.87 51.61
CA VAL A 108 -12.12 -26.79 51.90
C VAL A 108 -11.78 -25.48 52.60
N LYS A 109 -12.42 -24.38 52.23
CA LYS A 109 -12.25 -23.08 52.93
C LYS A 109 -12.75 -23.13 54.38
N ALA A 110 -13.85 -23.90 54.60
CA ALA A 110 -14.46 -24.03 55.92
C ALA A 110 -13.61 -24.85 56.93
N ALA A 111 -12.91 -25.91 56.46
CA ALA A 111 -12.09 -26.79 57.26
C ALA A 111 -10.84 -27.27 56.50
N PRO A 112 -9.83 -26.43 56.24
CA PRO A 112 -8.69 -26.77 55.41
C PRO A 112 -7.89 -27.98 55.85
N GLU A 113 -7.85 -28.24 57.17
CA GLU A 113 -7.11 -29.33 57.80
C GLU A 113 -7.70 -30.71 57.49
N GLN A 114 -9.00 -30.78 57.05
CA GLN A 114 -9.68 -32.04 56.74
C GLN A 114 -9.47 -32.48 55.29
N TRP A 115 -8.85 -31.64 54.47
CA TRP A 115 -8.73 -31.88 53.03
C TRP A 115 -7.25 -31.92 52.58
N ARG A 116 -6.97 -32.86 51.66
CA ARG A 116 -5.68 -32.95 50.99
C ARG A 116 -5.85 -32.69 49.50
N CYS A 117 -5.08 -31.75 48.96
CA CYS A 117 -5.04 -31.51 47.53
C CYS A 117 -4.41 -32.73 46.81
N ILE A 118 -5.11 -33.29 45.80
CA ILE A 118 -4.68 -34.44 45.02
C ILE A 118 -4.37 -34.06 43.54
N GLY A 119 -4.56 -32.80 43.15
CA GLY A 119 -4.32 -32.27 41.81
C GLY A 119 -5.04 -30.95 41.59
N GLN A 120 -4.79 -30.36 40.43
CA GLN A 120 -5.44 -29.13 40.03
C GLN A 120 -5.85 -29.22 38.55
N GLU A 121 -6.97 -28.62 38.21
CA GLU A 121 -7.36 -28.34 36.84
C GLU A 121 -7.04 -26.89 36.50
N VAL A 122 -6.31 -26.69 35.42
CA VAL A 122 -5.92 -25.34 34.97
C VAL A 122 -6.70 -25.01 33.71
N SER A 123 -7.40 -23.89 33.72
CA SER A 123 -8.01 -23.29 32.53
C SER A 123 -7.45 -21.92 32.33
N GLU A 124 -7.14 -21.56 31.09
CA GLU A 124 -6.55 -20.27 30.73
C GLU A 124 -7.49 -19.48 29.83
N GLN A 125 -7.58 -18.19 30.06
CA GLN A 125 -8.31 -17.22 29.24
C GLN A 125 -7.37 -16.09 28.84
N LEU A 126 -7.57 -15.53 27.64
CA LEU A 126 -6.88 -14.33 27.22
C LEU A 126 -7.67 -13.12 27.70
N ASP A 127 -7.02 -12.24 28.45
CA ASP A 127 -7.61 -11.00 28.92
C ASP A 127 -6.79 -9.79 28.40
N TYR A 128 -7.37 -8.59 28.46
CA TYR A 128 -6.76 -7.34 28.00
C TYR A 128 -6.98 -6.21 29.00
N GLU A 129 -5.88 -5.65 29.51
CA GLU A 129 -5.90 -4.41 30.25
C GLU A 129 -5.58 -3.23 29.30
N PRO A 130 -6.39 -2.14 29.30
CA PRO A 130 -6.10 -0.97 28.51
C PRO A 130 -4.74 -0.37 28.84
N ALA A 131 -4.05 0.18 27.82
CA ALA A 131 -2.80 0.89 28.00
C ALA A 131 -2.94 2.01 29.04
N ARG A 132 -1.92 2.19 29.86
CA ARG A 132 -1.93 3.14 30.97
C ARG A 132 -1.11 4.39 30.65
N PHE A 133 -1.62 5.58 31.02
CA PHE A 133 -0.82 6.79 31.05
C PHE A 133 0.12 6.76 32.28
N LEU A 134 1.35 7.25 32.09
CA LEU A 134 2.35 7.31 33.14
C LEU A 134 2.74 8.76 33.42
N ARG A 135 2.91 9.12 34.70
CA ARG A 135 3.52 10.38 35.13
C ARG A 135 5.02 10.15 35.36
N ARG A 136 5.85 10.61 34.41
CA ARG A 136 7.32 10.58 34.61
C ARG A 136 7.75 11.79 35.42
N ARG A 137 8.26 11.56 36.59
CA ARG A 137 8.79 12.60 37.48
C ARG A 137 10.32 12.59 37.40
N ILE A 138 10.91 13.70 36.95
CA ILE A 138 12.35 13.88 36.89
C ILE A 138 12.76 14.69 38.09
N ILE A 139 13.56 14.10 39.01
CA ILE A 139 14.00 14.70 40.22
C ILE A 139 15.50 15.00 40.08
N ARG A 140 15.87 16.28 40.16
CA ARG A 140 17.25 16.73 40.15
C ARG A 140 17.59 17.30 41.55
N LYS A 141 18.39 16.54 42.30
CA LYS A 141 18.83 16.97 43.66
C LYS A 141 19.88 18.05 43.51
N LYS A 142 19.86 19.02 44.41
CA LYS A 142 20.90 20.06 44.58
C LYS A 142 21.84 19.63 45.68
N TYR A 143 23.12 19.85 45.48
CA TYR A 143 24.16 19.48 46.42
C TYR A 143 25.01 20.71 46.74
N VAL A 144 25.42 20.83 48.00
CA VAL A 144 26.40 21.82 48.47
C VAL A 144 27.62 21.05 48.98
N SER A 145 28.80 21.65 48.83
CA SER A 145 30.02 21.11 49.39
C SER A 145 29.95 21.12 50.93
N ARG A 146 30.43 20.07 51.58
CA ARG A 146 30.57 20.00 53.02
C ARG A 146 31.92 20.58 53.51
N THR A 147 32.88 20.67 52.58
CA THR A 147 34.26 21.09 52.87
C THR A 147 34.53 22.53 52.41
N ASP A 148 33.79 23.03 51.45
CA ASP A 148 33.90 24.39 50.91
C ASP A 148 32.51 25.03 50.87
N LEU A 149 32.22 25.90 51.82
CA LEU A 149 30.94 26.58 51.96
C LEU A 149 30.73 27.71 50.96
N ASP A 150 31.80 28.18 50.32
CA ASP A 150 31.74 29.24 49.28
C ASP A 150 31.47 28.67 47.86
N GLN A 151 31.55 27.35 47.71
CA GLN A 151 31.25 26.70 46.41
C GLN A 151 29.75 26.78 46.08
N ALA A 152 29.44 27.26 44.86
CA ALA A 152 28.06 27.32 44.38
C ALA A 152 27.39 25.92 44.39
N PRO A 153 26.09 25.83 44.73
CA PRO A 153 25.36 24.57 44.68
C PRO A 153 25.42 23.91 43.31
N VAL A 154 25.68 22.59 43.24
CA VAL A 154 25.74 21.79 42.03
C VAL A 154 24.41 21.07 41.84
N ILE A 155 23.85 21.15 40.63
CA ILE A 155 22.65 20.43 40.17
C ILE A 155 22.93 19.78 38.83
N ALA A 156 22.41 18.58 38.63
CA ALA A 156 22.51 17.92 37.31
C ALA A 156 21.82 18.75 36.20
N PRO A 157 22.37 18.79 34.98
CA PRO A 157 21.73 19.48 33.86
C PRO A 157 20.33 18.90 33.61
N LEU A 158 19.46 19.71 33.00
CA LEU A 158 18.14 19.23 32.58
C LEU A 158 18.34 18.30 31.36
N PRO A 159 17.74 17.10 31.35
CA PRO A 159 17.78 16.26 30.19
C PRO A 159 17.21 16.98 28.94
N GLU A 160 17.87 16.86 27.82
CA GLU A 160 17.37 17.37 26.55
C GLU A 160 16.03 16.74 26.18
N LYS A 161 15.14 17.53 25.59
CA LYS A 161 13.77 17.12 25.26
C LYS A 161 13.43 17.55 23.84
N LEU A 162 12.52 16.82 23.22
CA LEU A 162 11.96 17.18 21.90
C LEU A 162 11.31 18.57 21.89
N GLN A 163 10.79 19.00 23.04
CA GLN A 163 10.25 20.34 23.26
C GLN A 163 10.56 20.76 24.70
N GLU A 164 11.23 21.90 24.90
CA GLU A 164 11.74 22.32 26.22
C GLU A 164 10.69 22.34 27.33
N ARG A 165 9.52 22.89 27.10
CA ARG A 165 8.41 22.98 28.05
C ARG A 165 7.29 21.97 27.74
N GLY A 166 7.57 20.98 26.88
CA GLY A 166 6.60 19.96 26.50
C GLY A 166 6.26 19.01 27.62
N VAL A 167 4.97 18.63 27.70
CA VAL A 167 4.47 17.65 28.69
C VAL A 167 4.48 16.23 28.14
N ALA A 168 4.56 16.05 26.81
CA ALA A 168 4.57 14.74 26.18
C ALA A 168 5.97 14.12 26.21
N ALA A 169 6.06 12.92 26.74
CA ALA A 169 7.24 12.08 26.62
C ALA A 169 7.26 11.38 25.23
N PRO A 170 8.43 10.91 24.74
CA PRO A 170 8.54 10.23 23.44
C PRO A 170 7.53 9.10 23.22
N GLY A 171 7.22 8.31 24.24
CA GLY A 171 6.21 7.24 24.14
C GLY A 171 4.80 7.75 23.87
N LEU A 172 4.40 8.90 24.43
CA LEU A 172 3.09 9.49 24.15
C LEU A 172 3.01 10.07 22.73
N LEU A 173 4.09 10.72 22.27
CA LEU A 173 4.19 11.21 20.89
C LEU A 173 4.10 10.05 19.89
N ALA A 174 4.86 8.98 20.11
CA ALA A 174 4.82 7.76 19.30
C ALA A 174 3.40 7.17 19.28
N GLN A 175 2.72 7.08 20.42
CA GLN A 175 1.35 6.56 20.51
C GLN A 175 0.35 7.37 19.68
N VAL A 176 0.40 8.71 19.79
CA VAL A 176 -0.52 9.59 19.03
C VAL A 176 -0.33 9.41 17.53
N VAL A 177 0.92 9.30 17.07
CA VAL A 177 1.28 9.12 15.67
C VAL A 177 0.86 7.73 15.16
N VAL A 178 1.20 6.67 15.89
CA VAL A 178 0.84 5.29 15.52
C VAL A 178 -0.67 5.13 15.48
N ALA A 179 -1.40 5.59 16.49
CA ALA A 179 -2.86 5.54 16.50
C ALA A 179 -3.48 6.24 15.29
N LYS A 180 -2.91 7.37 14.83
CA LYS A 180 -3.43 8.08 13.64
C LYS A 180 -3.06 7.38 12.32
N TYR A 181 -1.81 6.97 12.14
CA TYR A 181 -1.27 6.57 10.85
C TYR A 181 -1.22 5.04 10.64
N CYS A 182 -1.18 4.24 11.73
CA CYS A 182 -1.26 2.78 11.66
C CYS A 182 -2.67 2.27 11.92
N ASP A 183 -3.33 2.80 12.99
CA ASP A 183 -4.66 2.35 13.43
C ASP A 183 -5.78 3.19 12.82
N HIS A 184 -5.42 4.20 12.03
CA HIS A 184 -6.34 5.12 11.32
C HIS A 184 -7.31 5.87 12.23
N LEU A 185 -6.96 6.09 13.54
CA LEU A 185 -7.78 6.81 14.50
C LEU A 185 -7.62 8.34 14.32
N PRO A 186 -8.68 9.07 13.93
CA PRO A 186 -8.64 10.52 13.89
C PRO A 186 -8.32 11.13 15.25
N LEU A 187 -7.67 12.31 15.28
CA LEU A 187 -7.27 12.96 16.53
C LEU A 187 -8.46 13.26 17.45
N TYR A 188 -9.64 13.58 16.91
CA TYR A 188 -10.84 13.80 17.71
C TYR A 188 -11.32 12.53 18.42
N ARG A 189 -11.14 11.34 17.82
CA ARG A 189 -11.45 10.06 18.48
C ARG A 189 -10.42 9.75 19.57
N GLN A 190 -9.15 10.04 19.32
CA GLN A 190 -8.10 9.89 20.35
C GLN A 190 -8.39 10.79 21.55
N GLU A 191 -8.75 12.07 21.34
CA GLU A 191 -9.18 13.01 22.40
C GLU A 191 -10.29 12.40 23.25
N GLN A 192 -11.35 11.87 22.62
CA GLN A 192 -12.47 11.25 23.34
C GLN A 192 -12.06 9.96 24.08
N ILE A 193 -11.20 9.14 23.47
CA ILE A 193 -10.70 7.89 24.10
C ILE A 193 -9.89 8.23 25.34
N TYR A 194 -8.96 9.20 25.26
CA TYR A 194 -8.10 9.58 26.37
C TYR A 194 -8.90 10.21 27.52
N ALA A 195 -9.84 11.08 27.20
CA ALA A 195 -10.72 11.69 28.22
C ALA A 195 -11.59 10.63 28.91
N ARG A 196 -12.24 9.74 28.13
CA ARG A 196 -13.24 8.79 28.66
C ARG A 196 -12.61 7.62 29.40
N ARG A 197 -11.56 7.00 28.83
CA ARG A 197 -10.97 5.76 29.37
C ARG A 197 -9.90 6.03 30.43
N HIS A 198 -9.16 7.13 30.27
CA HIS A 198 -7.99 7.42 31.08
C HIS A 198 -8.13 8.67 31.93
N GLN A 199 -9.24 9.41 31.81
CA GLN A 199 -9.48 10.70 32.48
C GLN A 199 -8.35 11.71 32.23
N VAL A 200 -7.74 11.65 31.04
CA VAL A 200 -6.68 12.56 30.60
C VAL A 200 -7.22 13.42 29.47
N PRO A 201 -7.65 14.66 29.73
CA PRO A 201 -8.17 15.56 28.72
C PRO A 201 -7.00 16.14 27.90
N LEU A 202 -6.86 15.67 26.67
CA LEU A 202 -5.91 16.17 25.68
C LEU A 202 -6.66 16.71 24.47
N ALA A 203 -6.65 18.03 24.30
CA ALA A 203 -7.35 18.68 23.18
C ALA A 203 -6.74 18.25 21.83
N ARG A 204 -7.61 18.01 20.84
CA ARG A 204 -7.18 17.61 19.47
C ARG A 204 -6.17 18.56 18.84
N GLN A 205 -6.22 19.87 19.16
CA GLN A 205 -5.23 20.85 18.71
C GLN A 205 -3.85 20.57 19.28
N THR A 206 -3.77 20.15 20.54
CA THR A 206 -2.51 19.71 21.16
C THR A 206 -1.97 18.46 20.50
N LEU A 207 -2.83 17.47 20.22
CA LEU A 207 -2.45 16.27 19.49
C LEU A 207 -1.95 16.61 18.08
N ALA A 208 -2.59 17.55 17.37
CA ALA A 208 -2.16 18.01 16.06
C ALA A 208 -0.77 18.67 16.09
N ARG A 209 -0.50 19.52 17.11
CA ARG A 209 0.84 20.11 17.32
C ARG A 209 1.90 19.04 17.61
N TRP A 210 1.56 17.99 18.33
CA TRP A 210 2.47 16.89 18.60
C TRP A 210 2.76 16.06 17.34
N VAL A 211 1.79 15.89 16.45
CA VAL A 211 2.01 15.27 15.14
C VAL A 211 2.99 16.11 14.33
N ALA A 212 2.80 17.44 14.25
CA ALA A 212 3.70 18.34 13.55
C ALA A 212 5.13 18.30 14.16
N LEU A 213 5.24 18.45 15.49
CA LEU A 213 6.51 18.32 16.20
C LEU A 213 7.23 17.00 15.89
N THR A 214 6.49 15.90 15.87
CA THR A 214 7.07 14.58 15.54
C THR A 214 7.56 14.53 14.09
N ALA A 215 6.81 15.09 13.14
CA ALA A 215 7.23 15.18 11.75
C ALA A 215 8.51 16.01 11.60
N ASP A 216 8.61 17.15 12.26
CA ASP A 216 9.80 18.00 12.25
C ASP A 216 11.04 17.24 12.71
N TRP A 217 10.95 16.50 13.81
CA TRP A 217 12.06 15.69 14.33
C TRP A 217 12.39 14.49 13.41
N LEU A 218 11.43 13.96 12.68
CA LEU A 218 11.64 12.85 11.75
C LEU A 218 12.11 13.29 10.36
N LYS A 219 12.09 14.59 10.05
CA LYS A 219 12.46 15.13 8.74
C LYS A 219 13.86 14.70 8.29
N PRO A 220 14.93 14.73 9.11
CA PRO A 220 16.25 14.26 8.68
C PRO A 220 16.27 12.77 8.32
N ILE A 221 15.51 11.94 9.02
CA ILE A 221 15.36 10.50 8.70
C ILE A 221 14.62 10.32 7.38
N TYR A 222 13.56 11.11 7.15
CA TYR A 222 12.84 11.14 5.88
C TYR A 222 13.77 11.45 4.72
N GLU A 223 14.62 12.44 4.83
CA GLU A 223 15.58 12.85 3.79
C GLU A 223 16.58 11.74 3.46
N GLN A 224 17.06 11.02 4.48
CA GLN A 224 17.94 9.86 4.29
C GLN A 224 17.22 8.71 3.57
N ILE A 225 15.96 8.42 3.95
CA ILE A 225 15.15 7.41 3.27
C ILE A 225 14.91 7.80 1.81
N HIS A 226 14.51 9.04 1.54
CA HIS A 226 14.28 9.58 0.21
C HIS A 226 15.51 9.39 -0.69
N THR A 227 16.68 9.87 -0.22
CA THR A 227 17.95 9.70 -0.92
C THR A 227 18.28 8.23 -1.16
N GLY A 228 18.11 7.38 -0.14
CA GLY A 228 18.36 5.95 -0.23
C GLY A 228 17.48 5.21 -1.22
N VAL A 229 16.21 5.58 -1.35
CA VAL A 229 15.30 4.99 -2.35
C VAL A 229 15.76 5.29 -3.76
N LEU A 230 16.21 6.51 -4.02
CA LEU A 230 16.61 6.97 -5.35
C LEU A 230 18.02 6.50 -5.76
N ALA A 231 18.92 6.23 -4.80
CA ALA A 231 20.30 5.86 -5.07
C ALA A 231 20.46 4.59 -5.93
N GLY A 232 19.45 3.71 -5.99
CA GLY A 232 19.49 2.47 -6.78
C GLY A 232 19.26 2.63 -8.28
N GLY A 233 18.90 3.82 -8.77
CA GLY A 233 18.60 4.09 -10.18
C GLY A 233 17.37 3.36 -10.72
N TYR A 234 16.52 2.80 -9.84
CA TYR A 234 15.21 2.24 -10.18
C TYR A 234 14.22 2.53 -9.05
N VAL A 235 13.12 3.18 -9.39
CA VAL A 235 12.05 3.55 -8.46
C VAL A 235 10.68 3.35 -9.10
N GLN A 236 9.73 2.83 -8.33
CA GLN A 236 8.31 2.79 -8.68
C GLN A 236 7.65 4.04 -8.12
N VAL A 237 6.82 4.69 -8.91
CA VAL A 237 6.11 5.92 -8.52
C VAL A 237 4.62 5.78 -8.79
N ASP A 238 3.83 6.31 -7.87
CA ASP A 238 2.38 6.41 -7.98
C ASP A 238 1.87 7.54 -7.09
N GLU A 239 0.63 8.01 -7.27
CA GLU A 239 0.04 9.05 -6.46
C GLU A 239 -1.40 8.74 -6.05
N THR A 240 -1.81 9.27 -4.90
CA THR A 240 -3.19 9.15 -4.41
C THR A 240 -3.75 10.51 -4.02
N PRO A 241 -4.99 10.84 -4.41
CA PRO A 241 -5.62 12.08 -4.02
C PRO A 241 -6.03 12.04 -2.54
N ILE A 242 -5.79 13.14 -1.82
CA ILE A 242 -6.24 13.36 -0.45
C ILE A 242 -6.72 14.80 -0.34
N ASP A 243 -7.88 15.00 0.27
CA ASP A 243 -8.42 16.33 0.46
C ASP A 243 -7.71 17.07 1.60
N TYR A 244 -7.61 18.39 1.50
CA TYR A 244 -7.08 19.27 2.52
C TYR A 244 -7.94 20.52 2.68
N LEU A 245 -7.86 21.15 3.86
CA LEU A 245 -8.54 22.39 4.15
C LEU A 245 -7.71 23.55 3.58
N ASP A 246 -8.39 24.42 2.82
CA ASP A 246 -7.84 25.69 2.35
C ASP A 246 -8.59 26.84 3.04
N PRO A 247 -7.97 27.49 4.05
CA PRO A 247 -8.61 28.55 4.80
C PRO A 247 -9.12 29.67 3.88
N GLY A 248 -10.35 30.07 4.08
CA GLY A 248 -10.98 31.11 3.27
C GLY A 248 -11.74 30.61 2.03
N HIS A 249 -11.64 29.33 1.67
CA HIS A 249 -12.27 28.77 0.47
C HIS A 249 -13.66 28.14 0.72
N GLY A 250 -14.01 27.88 1.98
CA GLY A 250 -15.29 27.27 2.37
C GLY A 250 -15.47 25.80 1.99
N GLN A 251 -14.53 25.22 1.22
CA GLN A 251 -14.54 23.83 0.77
C GLN A 251 -13.13 23.23 0.87
N THR A 252 -13.06 21.90 0.95
CA THR A 252 -11.77 21.20 0.82
C THR A 252 -11.27 21.27 -0.62
N ARG A 253 -9.94 21.32 -0.78
CA ARG A 253 -9.27 21.13 -2.06
C ARG A 253 -8.61 19.77 -2.14
N GLN A 254 -8.42 19.28 -3.34
CA GLN A 254 -7.73 18.02 -3.59
C GLN A 254 -6.23 18.28 -3.72
N GLY A 255 -5.45 17.65 -2.84
CA GLY A 255 -4.02 17.49 -2.96
C GLY A 255 -3.66 16.05 -3.27
N TYR A 256 -2.38 15.76 -3.40
CA TYR A 256 -1.86 14.44 -3.81
C TYR A 256 -0.70 14.03 -2.94
N LEU A 257 -0.74 12.78 -2.50
CA LEU A 257 0.37 12.13 -1.86
C LEU A 257 1.09 11.29 -2.91
N TRP A 258 2.19 11.80 -3.41
CA TRP A 258 3.10 11.13 -4.32
C TRP A 258 3.96 10.14 -3.54
N THR A 259 4.21 8.99 -4.12
CA THR A 259 4.91 7.90 -3.44
C THR A 259 5.99 7.35 -4.35
N GLY A 260 7.22 7.27 -3.84
CA GLY A 260 8.32 6.61 -4.49
C GLY A 260 8.75 5.36 -3.70
N SER A 261 8.92 4.24 -4.37
CA SER A 261 9.20 2.96 -3.75
C SER A 261 10.30 2.20 -4.48
N ARG A 262 11.28 1.72 -3.75
CA ARG A 262 12.26 0.77 -4.26
C ARG A 262 11.82 -0.66 -3.90
N PRO A 263 11.69 -1.58 -4.87
CA PRO A 263 11.43 -2.98 -4.56
C PRO A 263 12.48 -3.54 -3.58
N GLN A 264 12.00 -4.25 -2.54
CA GLN A 264 12.82 -4.78 -1.44
C GLN A 264 13.56 -3.73 -0.59
N GLY A 265 13.25 -2.45 -0.79
CA GLY A 265 13.82 -1.32 -0.05
C GLY A 265 12.74 -0.48 0.62
N ASP A 266 13.11 0.75 0.91
CA ASP A 266 12.23 1.72 1.53
C ASP A 266 11.22 2.33 0.56
N VAL A 267 10.32 3.08 1.13
CA VAL A 267 9.30 3.87 0.46
C VAL A 267 9.36 5.29 1.02
N PHE A 268 9.12 6.28 0.21
CA PHE A 268 8.93 7.64 0.65
C PHE A 268 7.64 8.22 0.08
N PHE A 269 7.07 9.17 0.79
CA PHE A 269 5.90 9.92 0.39
C PHE A 269 6.25 11.40 0.30
N ARG A 270 5.61 12.10 -0.62
CA ARG A 270 5.72 13.53 -0.76
C ARG A 270 4.35 14.15 -0.98
N TRP A 271 4.09 15.24 -0.30
CA TRP A 271 2.84 15.97 -0.44
C TRP A 271 2.97 17.07 -1.48
N GLU A 272 1.97 17.15 -2.37
CA GLU A 272 1.83 18.22 -3.35
C GLU A 272 0.36 18.62 -3.47
N THR A 273 0.10 19.91 -3.69
CA THR A 273 -1.26 20.42 -3.88
C THR A 273 -1.75 20.27 -5.33
N SER A 274 -0.95 19.68 -6.20
CA SER A 274 -1.22 19.49 -7.62
C SER A 274 -0.82 18.09 -8.09
N ARG A 275 -1.39 17.67 -9.23
CA ARG A 275 -1.02 16.45 -9.96
C ARG A 275 -0.20 16.75 -11.22
N ALA A 276 0.29 17.98 -11.39
CA ALA A 276 1.05 18.39 -12.57
C ALA A 276 2.41 17.67 -12.65
N ALA A 277 2.96 17.56 -13.87
CA ALA A 277 4.27 16.96 -14.10
C ALA A 277 5.40 17.66 -13.34
N THR A 278 5.26 18.96 -13.07
CA THR A 278 6.22 19.76 -12.28
C THR A 278 6.36 19.27 -10.83
N CYS A 279 5.35 18.59 -10.26
CA CYS A 279 5.46 17.99 -8.93
C CYS A 279 6.50 16.86 -8.89
N LEU A 280 6.74 16.19 -10.02
CA LEU A 280 7.77 15.16 -10.13
C LEU A 280 9.20 15.74 -10.00
N ASP A 281 9.43 17.02 -10.30
CA ASP A 281 10.72 17.67 -10.08
C ASP A 281 11.07 17.80 -8.59
N HIS A 282 10.06 17.89 -7.73
CA HIS A 282 10.25 17.87 -6.29
C HIS A 282 10.47 16.45 -5.74
N LEU A 283 9.93 15.44 -6.42
CA LEU A 283 10.02 14.04 -6.03
C LEU A 283 11.35 13.41 -6.47
N ILE A 284 11.74 13.69 -7.71
CA ILE A 284 12.90 13.11 -8.39
C ILE A 284 13.92 14.22 -8.67
N PRO A 285 15.06 14.28 -7.97
CA PRO A 285 16.05 15.34 -8.12
C PRO A 285 16.65 15.37 -9.52
N VAL A 286 17.17 16.53 -9.91
CA VAL A 286 17.69 16.79 -11.29
C VAL A 286 18.79 15.82 -11.68
N ASN A 287 19.63 15.41 -10.73
CA ASN A 287 20.75 14.50 -10.95
C ASN A 287 20.36 13.01 -10.94
N PHE A 288 19.09 12.67 -10.77
CA PHE A 288 18.66 11.29 -10.86
C PHE A 288 18.77 10.76 -12.28
N THR A 289 19.39 9.61 -12.43
CA THR A 289 19.49 8.85 -13.68
C THR A 289 19.03 7.43 -13.44
N GLY A 290 18.11 6.92 -14.28
CA GLY A 290 17.63 5.56 -14.10
C GLY A 290 16.23 5.29 -14.63
N THR A 291 15.63 4.22 -14.10
CA THR A 291 14.29 3.76 -14.52
C THR A 291 13.22 4.22 -13.53
N LEU A 292 12.20 4.88 -14.06
CA LEU A 292 10.98 5.26 -13.36
C LEU A 292 9.85 4.36 -13.80
N GLN A 293 9.33 3.52 -12.92
CA GLN A 293 8.18 2.67 -13.22
C GLN A 293 6.89 3.29 -12.68
N CYS A 294 5.91 3.45 -13.56
CA CYS A 294 4.66 4.16 -13.29
C CYS A 294 3.49 3.56 -14.10
N ASP A 295 2.31 4.11 -13.90
CA ASP A 295 1.15 3.86 -14.74
C ASP A 295 1.23 4.66 -16.07
N GLY A 296 0.13 4.66 -16.82
CA GLY A 296 0.02 5.40 -18.09
C GLY A 296 -0.40 6.86 -17.95
N TYR A 297 -0.27 7.50 -16.78
CA TYR A 297 -0.64 8.89 -16.59
C TYR A 297 0.30 9.84 -17.35
N ALA A 298 -0.29 10.83 -18.05
CA ALA A 298 0.45 11.71 -18.99
C ALA A 298 1.54 12.57 -18.36
N ALA A 299 1.52 12.79 -17.05
CA ALA A 299 2.55 13.57 -16.35
C ALA A 299 3.94 12.89 -16.42
N TYR A 300 4.00 11.55 -16.39
CA TYR A 300 5.26 10.82 -16.40
C TYR A 300 6.00 10.93 -17.74
N PRO A 301 5.39 10.72 -18.93
CA PRO A 301 6.03 10.99 -20.20
C PRO A 301 6.45 12.44 -20.37
N ALA A 302 5.63 13.41 -19.94
CA ALA A 302 5.97 14.83 -19.99
C ALA A 302 7.20 15.15 -19.14
N PHE A 303 7.28 14.62 -17.92
CA PHE A 303 8.43 14.76 -17.04
C PHE A 303 9.69 14.12 -17.63
N ALA A 304 9.61 12.87 -18.10
CA ALA A 304 10.75 12.16 -18.68
C ALA A 304 11.29 12.87 -19.94
N SER A 305 10.39 13.38 -20.79
CA SER A 305 10.78 14.16 -21.97
C SER A 305 11.58 15.43 -21.61
N GLY A 306 11.23 16.12 -20.53
CA GLY A 306 11.96 17.27 -19.99
C GLY A 306 13.34 16.94 -19.42
N ARG A 307 13.61 15.65 -19.12
CA ARG A 307 14.88 15.16 -18.54
C ARG A 307 15.79 14.46 -19.56
N GLY A 308 15.39 14.40 -20.86
CA GLY A 308 16.15 13.72 -21.91
C GLY A 308 16.35 12.22 -21.62
N ASP A 309 17.51 11.69 -21.99
CA ASP A 309 17.83 10.26 -21.86
C ASP A 309 18.18 9.82 -20.42
N THR A 310 18.12 10.71 -19.44
CA THR A 310 18.48 10.37 -18.06
C THR A 310 17.42 9.51 -17.37
N ILE A 311 16.16 9.60 -17.83
CA ILE A 311 15.03 8.85 -17.26
C ILE A 311 14.44 7.90 -18.29
N LYS A 312 14.47 6.60 -17.97
CA LYS A 312 13.79 5.55 -18.72
C LYS A 312 12.47 5.22 -18.05
N LEU A 313 11.35 5.32 -18.76
CA LEU A 313 10.05 4.91 -18.24
C LEU A 313 9.84 3.41 -18.39
N ALA A 314 9.32 2.78 -17.34
CA ALA A 314 8.83 1.40 -17.35
C ALA A 314 7.33 1.40 -17.04
N GLY A 315 6.55 0.64 -17.82
CA GLY A 315 5.10 0.55 -17.66
C GLY A 315 4.68 -0.53 -16.66
N CYS A 316 3.38 -0.63 -16.43
CA CYS A 316 2.76 -1.53 -15.48
C CYS A 316 1.79 -2.48 -16.17
N TYR A 317 2.07 -3.80 -16.14
CA TYR A 317 1.15 -4.82 -16.67
C TYR A 317 -0.12 -4.99 -15.83
N ALA A 318 -0.14 -4.59 -14.56
CA ALA A 318 -1.37 -4.64 -13.75
C ALA A 318 -2.47 -3.74 -14.33
N HIS A 319 -2.10 -2.53 -14.77
CA HIS A 319 -3.04 -1.61 -15.42
C HIS A 319 -3.54 -2.12 -16.78
N VAL A 320 -2.65 -2.73 -17.58
CA VAL A 320 -3.05 -3.42 -18.83
C VAL A 320 -4.02 -4.55 -18.52
N ARG A 321 -3.68 -5.40 -17.55
CA ARG A 321 -4.51 -6.52 -17.11
C ARG A 321 -5.90 -6.06 -16.66
N ARG A 322 -5.97 -4.98 -15.86
CA ARG A 322 -7.25 -4.41 -15.38
C ARG A 322 -8.18 -4.04 -16.52
N LYS A 323 -7.66 -3.39 -17.58
CA LYS A 323 -8.46 -2.99 -18.74
C LYS A 323 -9.00 -4.19 -19.53
N PHE A 324 -8.18 -5.22 -19.73
CA PHE A 324 -8.65 -6.47 -20.33
C PHE A 324 -9.61 -7.23 -19.44
N PHE A 325 -9.46 -7.16 -18.12
CA PHE A 325 -10.39 -7.76 -17.17
C PHE A 325 -11.79 -7.11 -17.26
N GLU A 326 -11.85 -5.78 -17.26
CA GLU A 326 -13.12 -5.05 -17.47
C GLU A 326 -13.81 -5.46 -18.79
N ALA A 327 -13.03 -5.68 -19.86
CA ALA A 327 -13.57 -6.17 -21.13
C ALA A 327 -14.01 -7.65 -21.06
N ALA A 328 -13.33 -8.50 -20.32
CA ALA A 328 -13.70 -9.91 -20.16
C ALA A 328 -14.99 -10.06 -19.35
N GLU A 329 -15.20 -9.23 -18.32
CA GLU A 329 -16.44 -9.23 -17.52
C GLU A 329 -17.69 -8.90 -18.35
N THR A 330 -17.54 -8.24 -19.49
CA THR A 330 -18.65 -7.99 -20.44
C THR A 330 -18.83 -9.12 -21.47
N GLY A 331 -18.22 -10.29 -21.26
CA GLY A 331 -18.36 -11.48 -22.11
C GLY A 331 -17.40 -11.54 -23.30
N SER A 332 -16.34 -10.72 -23.36
CA SER A 332 -15.36 -10.77 -24.45
C SER A 332 -14.44 -11.98 -24.35
N ARG A 333 -14.68 -13.02 -25.16
CA ARG A 333 -13.79 -14.21 -25.29
C ARG A 333 -12.36 -13.84 -25.65
N THR A 334 -12.19 -12.86 -26.53
CA THR A 334 -10.88 -12.33 -26.92
C THR A 334 -10.12 -11.77 -25.70
N ALA A 335 -10.79 -10.97 -24.86
CA ALA A 335 -10.17 -10.42 -23.65
C ALA A 335 -9.72 -11.53 -22.68
N VAL A 336 -10.52 -12.59 -22.51
CA VAL A 336 -10.17 -13.76 -21.68
C VAL A 336 -8.90 -14.45 -22.20
N LEU A 337 -8.79 -14.67 -23.53
CA LEU A 337 -7.59 -15.28 -24.13
C LEU A 337 -6.34 -14.41 -23.90
N LEU A 338 -6.47 -13.09 -24.03
CA LEU A 338 -5.37 -12.15 -23.79
C LEU A 338 -4.97 -12.14 -22.31
N LEU A 339 -5.93 -12.17 -21.37
CA LEU A 339 -5.67 -12.30 -19.94
C LEU A 339 -4.88 -13.56 -19.60
N ARG A 340 -5.20 -14.69 -20.24
CA ARG A 340 -4.46 -15.95 -20.05
C ARG A 340 -2.98 -15.81 -20.45
N GLN A 341 -2.68 -15.11 -21.55
CA GLN A 341 -1.30 -14.86 -21.96
C GLN A 341 -0.58 -13.96 -20.95
N ILE A 342 -1.24 -12.91 -20.45
CA ILE A 342 -0.70 -12.03 -19.41
C ILE A 342 -0.45 -12.82 -18.12
N GLN A 343 -1.36 -13.73 -17.75
CA GLN A 343 -1.20 -14.57 -16.56
C GLN A 343 0.06 -15.47 -16.64
N HIS A 344 0.42 -15.98 -17.81
CA HIS A 344 1.67 -16.74 -17.97
C HIS A 344 2.91 -15.90 -17.61
N LEU A 345 2.92 -14.60 -17.95
CA LEU A 345 3.99 -13.69 -17.54
C LEU A 345 4.07 -13.58 -16.01
N TYR A 346 2.94 -13.44 -15.33
CA TYR A 346 2.88 -13.39 -13.87
C TYR A 346 3.31 -14.70 -13.20
N GLN A 347 3.01 -15.85 -13.81
CA GLN A 347 3.48 -17.16 -13.32
C GLN A 347 5.00 -17.29 -13.40
N ILE A 348 5.63 -16.77 -14.46
CA ILE A 348 7.10 -16.73 -14.58
C ILE A 348 7.68 -15.86 -13.47
N GLU A 349 7.14 -14.66 -13.26
CA GLU A 349 7.60 -13.74 -12.22
C GLU A 349 7.40 -14.31 -10.80
N ALA A 350 6.28 -15.01 -10.55
CA ALA A 350 6.03 -15.66 -9.27
C ALA A 350 7.07 -16.74 -8.96
N ARG A 351 7.45 -17.57 -9.96
CA ARG A 351 8.55 -18.58 -9.80
C ARG A 351 9.88 -17.90 -9.50
N LEU A 352 10.22 -16.83 -10.23
CA LEU A 352 11.47 -16.09 -10.01
C LEU A 352 11.54 -15.46 -8.62
N ARG A 353 10.42 -14.94 -8.10
CA ARG A 353 10.33 -14.41 -6.73
C ARG A 353 10.46 -15.52 -5.68
N ALA A 354 9.78 -16.66 -5.87
CA ALA A 354 9.88 -17.82 -4.97
C ALA A 354 11.31 -18.35 -4.86
N GLN A 355 12.04 -18.34 -5.98
CA GLN A 355 13.45 -18.75 -6.06
C GLN A 355 14.44 -17.67 -5.59
N ARG A 356 13.95 -16.49 -5.19
CA ARG A 356 14.79 -15.32 -4.86
C ARG A 356 15.82 -15.01 -5.95
N ALA A 357 15.41 -15.16 -7.22
CA ALA A 357 16.29 -14.97 -8.37
C ALA A 357 16.83 -13.53 -8.43
N GLY A 358 18.15 -13.42 -8.52
CA GLY A 358 18.83 -12.13 -8.69
C GLY A 358 18.58 -11.50 -10.07
N PRO A 359 18.92 -10.22 -10.26
CA PRO A 359 18.59 -9.48 -11.50
C PRO A 359 19.13 -10.12 -12.77
N ARG A 360 20.33 -10.67 -12.76
CA ARG A 360 20.93 -11.34 -13.94
C ARG A 360 20.14 -12.57 -14.36
N LEU A 361 19.76 -13.42 -13.39
CA LEU A 361 18.94 -14.61 -13.65
C LEU A 361 17.53 -14.22 -14.12
N ARG A 362 16.91 -13.22 -13.50
CA ARG A 362 15.60 -12.69 -13.94
C ARG A 362 15.66 -12.22 -15.39
N ALA A 363 16.68 -11.45 -15.79
CA ALA A 363 16.85 -10.98 -17.16
C ALA A 363 17.00 -12.15 -18.16
N ALA A 364 17.82 -13.17 -17.85
CA ALA A 364 18.03 -14.34 -18.68
C ALA A 364 16.74 -15.16 -18.87
N VAL A 365 16.00 -15.45 -17.79
CA VAL A 365 14.73 -16.19 -17.86
C VAL A 365 13.68 -15.40 -18.63
N ARG A 366 13.58 -14.10 -18.40
CA ARG A 366 12.66 -13.23 -19.15
C ARG A 366 12.96 -13.17 -20.64
N ALA A 367 14.24 -13.12 -21.02
CA ALA A 367 14.65 -13.17 -22.43
C ALA A 367 14.22 -14.46 -23.11
N HIS A 368 14.28 -15.60 -22.41
CA HIS A 368 13.94 -16.92 -22.97
C HIS A 368 12.44 -17.25 -22.87
N GLN A 369 11.78 -16.96 -21.74
CA GLN A 369 10.40 -17.40 -21.49
C GLN A 369 9.36 -16.28 -21.66
N SER A 370 9.64 -15.07 -21.19
CA SER A 370 8.66 -13.96 -21.22
C SER A 370 8.63 -13.25 -22.55
N ARG A 371 9.78 -13.02 -23.19
CA ARG A 371 9.87 -12.31 -24.48
C ARG A 371 9.01 -12.94 -25.58
N PRO A 372 9.01 -14.26 -25.83
CA PRO A 372 8.15 -14.86 -26.87
C PRO A 372 6.65 -14.64 -26.60
N ILE A 373 6.23 -14.63 -25.33
CA ILE A 373 4.85 -14.35 -24.93
C ILE A 373 4.50 -12.88 -25.22
N VAL A 374 5.37 -11.95 -24.86
CA VAL A 374 5.19 -10.52 -25.09
C VAL A 374 5.13 -10.22 -26.59
N GLU A 375 6.01 -10.78 -27.41
CA GLU A 375 5.97 -10.62 -28.87
C GLU A 375 4.70 -11.21 -29.50
N ARG A 376 4.20 -12.33 -28.95
CA ARG A 376 2.92 -12.91 -29.35
C ARG A 376 1.77 -11.97 -29.02
N LEU A 377 1.74 -11.43 -27.80
CA LEU A 377 0.75 -10.44 -27.37
C LEU A 377 0.74 -9.23 -28.29
N GLN A 378 1.89 -8.68 -28.64
CA GLN A 378 1.99 -7.54 -29.56
C GLN A 378 1.33 -7.85 -30.91
N ARG A 379 1.69 -8.99 -31.51
CA ARG A 379 1.09 -9.43 -32.80
C ARG A 379 -0.43 -9.59 -32.68
N MET A 380 -0.91 -10.15 -31.56
CA MET A 380 -2.36 -10.29 -31.33
C MET A 380 -3.03 -8.92 -31.19
N PHE A 381 -2.47 -7.99 -30.40
CA PHE A 381 -3.02 -6.64 -30.25
C PHE A 381 -3.09 -5.88 -31.56
N LEU A 382 -2.02 -5.92 -32.36
CA LEU A 382 -1.97 -5.28 -33.67
C LEU A 382 -3.01 -5.89 -34.63
N ARG A 383 -3.10 -7.23 -34.72
CA ARG A 383 -4.10 -7.90 -35.56
C ARG A 383 -5.53 -7.55 -35.14
N LEU A 384 -5.83 -7.55 -33.85
CA LEU A 384 -7.15 -7.20 -33.36
C LEU A 384 -7.49 -5.74 -33.63
N LYS A 385 -6.54 -4.83 -33.49
CA LYS A 385 -6.73 -3.41 -33.83
C LYS A 385 -6.97 -3.19 -35.31
N THR A 386 -6.23 -3.87 -36.20
CA THR A 386 -6.35 -3.71 -37.64
C THR A 386 -7.52 -4.47 -38.26
N SER A 387 -8.05 -5.51 -37.58
CA SER A 387 -9.16 -6.33 -38.09
C SER A 387 -10.49 -5.59 -38.23
N GLY A 388 -10.66 -4.45 -37.57
CA GLY A 388 -11.90 -3.68 -37.54
C GLY A 388 -13.09 -4.38 -36.83
N GLN A 389 -12.88 -5.59 -36.30
CA GLN A 389 -13.94 -6.38 -35.63
C GLN A 389 -14.40 -5.79 -34.31
N HIS A 390 -13.62 -4.88 -33.72
CA HIS A 390 -13.90 -4.28 -32.43
C HIS A 390 -13.96 -2.76 -32.57
N LEU A 391 -15.03 -2.17 -32.05
CA LEU A 391 -15.16 -0.72 -32.04
C LEU A 391 -14.04 -0.08 -31.17
N PRO A 392 -13.36 0.96 -31.65
CA PRO A 392 -12.30 1.62 -30.88
C PRO A 392 -12.73 2.09 -29.49
N GLN A 393 -13.99 2.53 -29.35
CA GLN A 393 -14.55 2.99 -28.08
C GLN A 393 -15.10 1.87 -27.18
N SER A 394 -15.07 0.59 -27.62
CA SER A 394 -15.42 -0.54 -26.76
C SER A 394 -14.38 -0.73 -25.65
N LEU A 395 -14.75 -1.44 -24.59
CA LEU A 395 -13.79 -1.75 -23.51
C LEU A 395 -12.57 -2.52 -24.02
N LEU A 396 -12.77 -3.45 -24.95
CA LEU A 396 -11.66 -4.18 -25.58
C LEU A 396 -10.81 -3.26 -26.47
N GLY A 397 -11.44 -2.40 -27.28
CA GLY A 397 -10.73 -1.41 -28.12
C GLY A 397 -9.89 -0.47 -27.27
N GLY A 398 -10.46 0.08 -26.20
CA GLY A 398 -9.74 0.93 -25.25
C GLY A 398 -8.60 0.21 -24.51
N ALA A 399 -8.75 -1.08 -24.19
CA ALA A 399 -7.69 -1.91 -23.62
C ALA A 399 -6.53 -2.15 -24.58
N LEU A 400 -6.83 -2.40 -25.86
CA LEU A 400 -5.84 -2.57 -26.93
C LEU A 400 -5.05 -1.27 -27.16
N ASP A 401 -5.76 -0.14 -27.27
CA ASP A 401 -5.13 1.17 -27.44
C ASP A 401 -4.22 1.53 -26.26
N TYR A 402 -4.68 1.32 -25.05
CA TYR A 402 -3.85 1.54 -23.85
C TYR A 402 -2.58 0.68 -23.89
N ALA A 403 -2.71 -0.61 -24.15
CA ALA A 403 -1.58 -1.53 -24.17
C ALA A 403 -0.58 -1.19 -25.29
N LEU A 404 -1.05 -0.84 -26.48
CA LEU A 404 -0.19 -0.46 -27.60
C LEU A 404 0.50 0.89 -27.37
N ASN A 405 -0.20 1.88 -26.82
CA ASN A 405 0.39 3.20 -26.50
C ASN A 405 1.47 3.09 -25.41
N GLN A 406 1.37 2.12 -24.50
CA GLN A 406 2.35 1.86 -23.46
C GLN A 406 3.39 0.81 -23.85
N TRP A 407 3.40 0.32 -25.11
CA TRP A 407 4.17 -0.88 -25.50
C TRP A 407 5.67 -0.76 -25.24
N SER A 408 6.26 0.38 -25.58
CA SER A 408 7.69 0.63 -25.37
C SER A 408 8.08 0.58 -23.90
N THR A 409 7.25 1.14 -23.02
CA THR A 409 7.48 1.14 -21.55
C THR A 409 7.22 -0.23 -20.93
N LEU A 410 6.22 -0.98 -21.44
CA LEU A 410 5.90 -2.33 -20.98
C LEU A 410 6.99 -3.35 -21.27
N THR A 411 7.83 -3.14 -22.29
CA THR A 411 8.91 -4.07 -22.65
C THR A 411 10.20 -3.86 -21.85
N VAL A 412 10.32 -2.75 -21.10
CA VAL A 412 11.52 -2.40 -20.34
C VAL A 412 11.90 -3.47 -19.31
N TYR A 413 10.93 -4.07 -18.61
CA TYR A 413 11.20 -5.12 -17.62
C TYR A 413 11.88 -6.36 -18.21
N LEU A 414 11.77 -6.60 -19.52
CA LEU A 414 12.43 -7.73 -20.22
C LEU A 414 13.95 -7.54 -20.30
N THR A 415 14.42 -6.30 -20.29
CA THR A 415 15.84 -5.97 -20.50
C THR A 415 16.56 -5.65 -19.20
N ASP A 416 15.86 -5.26 -18.16
CA ASP A 416 16.44 -4.99 -16.84
C ASP A 416 15.80 -5.91 -15.78
N GLY A 417 16.56 -6.85 -15.26
CA GLY A 417 16.08 -7.80 -14.25
C GLY A 417 15.74 -7.18 -12.90
N ARG A 418 16.10 -5.90 -12.64
CA ARG A 418 15.71 -5.16 -11.44
C ARG A 418 14.26 -4.68 -11.52
N VAL A 419 13.82 -4.33 -12.73
CA VAL A 419 12.48 -3.78 -12.98
C VAL A 419 11.43 -4.86 -12.78
N GLU A 420 10.39 -4.58 -12.03
CA GLU A 420 9.26 -5.48 -11.81
C GLU A 420 8.31 -5.46 -13.02
N ILE A 421 7.45 -6.48 -13.15
CA ILE A 421 6.43 -6.54 -14.21
C ILE A 421 5.33 -5.48 -13.99
N ASP A 422 5.12 -5.05 -12.76
CA ASP A 422 4.10 -4.07 -12.36
C ASP A 422 4.60 -3.17 -11.22
N ASN A 423 3.83 -2.13 -10.91
CA ASN A 423 4.07 -1.22 -9.79
C ASN A 423 3.23 -1.53 -8.54
N ASN A 424 2.69 -2.74 -8.41
CA ASN A 424 1.85 -3.13 -7.27
C ASN A 424 2.51 -2.91 -5.90
N LEU A 425 3.84 -2.89 -5.83
CA LEU A 425 4.56 -2.65 -4.56
C LEU A 425 4.36 -1.22 -4.06
N VAL A 426 4.36 -0.22 -4.95
CA VAL A 426 4.07 1.16 -4.56
C VAL A 426 2.59 1.36 -4.29
N GLU A 427 1.70 0.74 -5.07
CA GLU A 427 0.25 0.77 -4.81
C GLU A 427 -0.10 0.20 -3.43
N ASN A 428 0.54 -0.91 -3.04
CA ASN A 428 0.37 -1.49 -1.71
C ASN A 428 0.87 -0.56 -0.59
N ALA A 429 1.94 0.23 -0.83
CA ALA A 429 2.43 1.22 0.12
C ALA A 429 1.45 2.38 0.32
N ILE A 430 0.71 2.75 -0.73
CA ILE A 430 -0.31 3.79 -0.68
C ILE A 430 -1.58 3.33 0.07
N ARG A 431 -1.87 2.04 0.10
CA ARG A 431 -3.12 1.49 0.65
C ARG A 431 -3.46 1.95 2.07
N PRO A 432 -2.52 2.09 3.05
CA PRO A 432 -2.81 2.65 4.36
C PRO A 432 -3.36 4.07 4.32
N THR A 433 -2.87 4.91 3.40
CA THR A 433 -3.36 6.28 3.24
C THR A 433 -4.79 6.29 2.70
N ALA A 434 -5.10 5.39 1.77
CA ALA A 434 -6.44 5.23 1.20
C ALA A 434 -7.47 4.72 2.24
N LEU A 435 -7.04 3.89 3.18
CA LEU A 435 -7.85 3.46 4.33
C LEU A 435 -8.02 4.60 5.34
N GLY A 436 -6.93 5.29 5.67
CA GLY A 436 -6.91 6.39 6.62
C GLY A 436 -7.84 7.52 6.22
N LYS A 437 -7.81 7.96 4.96
CA LYS A 437 -8.68 9.05 4.48
C LYS A 437 -10.18 8.76 4.61
N LYS A 438 -10.60 7.49 4.61
CA LYS A 438 -12.00 7.11 4.88
C LYS A 438 -12.41 7.36 6.33
N ASN A 439 -11.45 7.45 7.27
CA ASN A 439 -11.70 7.70 8.68
C ASN A 439 -11.57 9.17 9.05
N TRP A 440 -10.57 9.89 8.53
CA TRP A 440 -10.29 11.28 8.88
C TRP A 440 -10.62 12.28 7.77
N LEU A 441 -11.08 11.84 6.59
CA LEU A 441 -11.62 12.56 5.44
C LEU A 441 -10.60 13.49 4.75
N PHE A 442 -9.88 14.32 5.48
CA PHE A 442 -8.89 15.27 4.97
C PHE A 442 -7.67 15.34 5.92
N VAL A 443 -6.53 15.80 5.42
CA VAL A 443 -5.29 15.83 6.22
C VAL A 443 -5.18 17.01 7.19
N GLY A 444 -6.02 18.01 7.09
CA GLY A 444 -5.93 19.32 7.76
C GLY A 444 -5.56 20.39 6.75
N GLU A 445 -4.80 21.40 7.15
CA GLU A 445 -4.24 22.42 6.24
C GLU A 445 -3.17 21.81 5.31
N ALA A 446 -2.78 22.55 4.26
CA ALA A 446 -1.78 22.11 3.29
C ALA A 446 -0.47 21.64 3.94
N GLY A 447 0.06 22.35 4.94
CA GLY A 447 1.25 21.95 5.69
C GLY A 447 1.11 20.63 6.46
N SER A 448 -0.10 20.26 6.87
CA SER A 448 -0.37 18.96 7.50
C SER A 448 -0.19 17.78 6.55
N GLY A 449 -0.28 18.01 5.23
CA GLY A 449 0.01 17.02 4.21
C GLY A 449 1.50 16.65 4.18
N GLU A 450 2.41 17.64 4.30
CA GLU A 450 3.86 17.40 4.41
C GLU A 450 4.21 16.59 5.66
N ASN A 451 3.65 16.97 6.82
CA ASN A 451 3.83 16.21 8.06
C ASN A 451 3.37 14.74 7.89
N SER A 452 2.25 14.53 7.21
CA SER A 452 1.73 13.19 6.93
C SER A 452 2.66 12.40 6.02
N ALA A 453 3.23 13.03 4.98
CA ALA A 453 4.17 12.40 4.07
C ALA A 453 5.44 11.92 4.80
N ILE A 454 6.02 12.77 5.66
CA ILE A 454 7.19 12.41 6.49
C ILE A 454 6.87 11.21 7.38
N ILE A 455 5.76 11.26 8.10
CA ILE A 455 5.36 10.20 9.04
C ILE A 455 5.05 8.88 8.31
N PHE A 456 4.29 8.91 7.19
CA PHE A 456 4.03 7.72 6.40
C PHE A 456 5.32 7.09 5.87
N THR A 457 6.28 7.89 5.45
CA THR A 457 7.59 7.42 4.98
C THR A 457 8.29 6.57 6.05
N VAL A 458 8.36 7.07 7.27
CA VAL A 458 9.02 6.37 8.38
C VAL A 458 8.23 5.13 8.79
N ILE A 459 6.92 5.23 8.95
CA ILE A 459 6.06 4.11 9.37
C ILE A 459 6.07 2.97 8.34
N GLU A 460 5.87 3.28 7.05
CA GLU A 460 5.85 2.24 6.01
C GLU A 460 7.23 1.60 5.81
N SER A 461 8.31 2.36 5.98
CA SER A 461 9.66 1.81 6.00
C SER A 461 9.91 0.87 7.19
N CYS A 462 9.31 1.13 8.36
CA CYS A 462 9.29 0.20 9.50
C CYS A 462 8.49 -1.06 9.17
N ARG A 463 7.26 -0.91 8.69
CA ARG A 463 6.36 -2.04 8.38
C ARG A 463 6.94 -2.99 7.35
N ARG A 464 7.58 -2.48 6.30
CA ARG A 464 8.28 -3.29 5.29
C ARG A 464 9.40 -4.17 5.84
N ARG A 465 9.96 -3.79 7.00
CA ARG A 465 11.01 -4.54 7.70
C ARG A 465 10.48 -5.39 8.84
N GLY A 466 9.16 -5.44 9.03
CA GLY A 466 8.53 -6.14 10.15
C GLY A 466 8.84 -5.53 11.51
N LEU A 467 9.17 -4.23 11.56
CA LEU A 467 9.41 -3.50 12.79
C LEU A 467 8.08 -2.98 13.36
N ASP A 468 7.97 -3.00 14.69
CA ASP A 468 6.89 -2.30 15.38
C ASP A 468 7.12 -0.79 15.31
N PRO A 469 6.22 0.00 14.64
CA PRO A 469 6.38 1.43 14.52
C PRO A 469 6.38 2.17 15.87
N TYR A 470 5.66 1.67 16.88
CA TYR A 470 5.65 2.29 18.20
C TYR A 470 6.99 2.14 18.89
N ALA A 471 7.53 0.94 18.92
CA ALA A 471 8.83 0.68 19.55
C ALA A 471 9.95 1.47 18.87
N TYR A 472 9.93 1.51 17.54
CA TYR A 472 10.86 2.30 16.74
C TYR A 472 10.76 3.80 17.06
N LEU A 473 9.57 4.38 16.94
CA LEU A 473 9.37 5.82 17.14
C LEU A 473 9.71 6.23 18.58
N ARG A 474 9.32 5.43 19.58
CA ARG A 474 9.65 5.70 20.96
C ARG A 474 11.16 5.76 21.19
N ASP A 475 11.92 4.80 20.67
CA ASP A 475 13.38 4.77 20.79
C ASP A 475 14.02 5.95 20.07
N VAL A 476 13.66 6.16 18.82
CA VAL A 476 14.25 7.21 17.98
C VAL A 476 13.94 8.61 18.54
N LEU A 477 12.71 8.90 18.90
CA LEU A 477 12.33 10.18 19.51
C LEU A 477 13.01 10.40 20.89
N THR A 478 13.43 9.34 21.58
CA THR A 478 14.22 9.47 22.81
C THR A 478 15.67 9.84 22.49
N ARG A 479 16.23 9.36 21.40
CA ARG A 479 17.64 9.53 21.02
C ARG A 479 17.90 10.83 20.25
N LEU A 480 16.97 11.23 19.37
CA LEU A 480 17.15 12.37 18.45
C LEU A 480 17.62 13.68 19.13
N PRO A 481 17.11 14.10 20.31
CA PRO A 481 17.61 15.32 20.96
C PRO A 481 19.11 15.30 21.28
N HIS A 482 19.69 14.12 21.41
CA HIS A 482 21.11 13.94 21.74
C HIS A 482 21.99 13.61 20.52
N MET A 483 21.41 13.62 19.30
CA MET A 483 22.09 13.21 18.08
C MET A 483 22.45 14.41 17.20
N THR A 484 23.57 14.28 16.51
CA THR A 484 23.96 15.21 15.43
C THR A 484 23.43 14.73 14.08
N ASN A 485 23.35 15.61 13.07
CA ASN A 485 22.92 15.26 11.72
C ASN A 485 23.76 14.14 11.07
N HIS A 486 25.03 14.01 11.45
CA HIS A 486 25.90 12.93 10.95
C HIS A 486 25.52 11.55 11.46
N GLN A 487 24.83 11.46 12.59
CA GLN A 487 24.40 10.21 13.21
C GLN A 487 23.01 9.75 12.77
N ILE A 488 22.28 10.54 11.98
CA ILE A 488 20.91 10.20 11.54
C ILE A 488 20.84 8.87 10.82
N ASN A 489 21.89 8.51 10.07
CA ASN A 489 21.97 7.22 9.36
C ASN A 489 21.87 6.01 10.31
N GLU A 490 22.26 6.16 11.59
CA GLU A 490 22.23 5.08 12.60
C GLU A 490 20.80 4.77 13.08
N VAL A 491 19.87 5.70 12.92
CA VAL A 491 18.49 5.58 13.37
C VAL A 491 17.47 5.42 12.25
N THR A 492 17.92 5.28 11.01
CA THR A 492 17.01 4.90 9.92
C THR A 492 16.36 3.54 10.21
N PRO A 493 15.13 3.26 9.72
CA PRO A 493 14.48 1.96 9.93
C PRO A 493 15.36 0.77 9.52
N GLU A 494 16.18 0.91 8.49
CA GLU A 494 17.12 -0.11 8.06
C GLU A 494 18.23 -0.36 9.08
N ALA A 495 18.88 0.69 9.55
CA ALA A 495 19.95 0.59 10.54
C ALA A 495 19.42 0.06 11.87
N TRP A 496 18.26 0.56 12.30
CA TRP A 496 17.61 0.10 13.52
C TRP A 496 17.26 -1.40 13.46
N ALA A 497 16.72 -1.88 12.32
CA ALA A 497 16.46 -3.31 12.11
C ALA A 497 17.73 -4.17 12.24
N LYS A 498 18.86 -3.68 11.71
CA LYS A 498 20.15 -4.37 11.83
C LYS A 498 20.63 -4.43 13.29
N GLN A 499 20.50 -3.30 14.02
CA GLN A 499 20.86 -3.23 15.45
C GLN A 499 20.00 -4.19 16.30
N GLN A 500 18.69 -4.28 16.06
CA GLN A 500 17.82 -5.21 16.81
C GLN A 500 18.18 -6.68 16.53
N LYS A 501 18.51 -7.04 15.30
CA LYS A 501 18.96 -8.41 14.97
C LYS A 501 20.27 -8.75 15.67
N GLN A 502 21.20 -7.81 15.76
CA GLN A 502 22.48 -8.01 16.47
C GLN A 502 22.25 -8.19 17.99
N LYS A 503 21.34 -7.39 18.59
CA LYS A 503 20.99 -7.54 20.01
C LYS A 503 20.26 -8.85 20.33
N ALA A 504 19.50 -9.39 19.38
CA ALA A 504 18.75 -10.64 19.53
C ALA A 504 19.59 -11.91 19.30
N GLN A 505 20.80 -11.79 18.72
CA GLN A 505 21.74 -12.90 18.65
C GLN A 505 22.42 -13.03 20.02
N PRO A 506 22.24 -14.17 20.76
CA PRO A 506 23.00 -14.39 21.97
C PRO A 506 24.49 -14.36 21.60
N LEU A 507 25.30 -13.67 22.43
CA LEU A 507 26.75 -13.80 22.41
C LEU A 507 27.04 -15.31 22.46
N ALA A 508 27.46 -15.86 21.30
CA ALA A 508 28.02 -17.20 21.27
C ALA A 508 29.28 -17.14 22.14
N ALA A 509 29.17 -17.67 23.36
CA ALA A 509 30.26 -17.82 24.31
C ALA A 509 31.19 -18.94 23.84
#